data_61d25d7279a17e2c5b77b86bcbc49239
#
_entry.id   61d25d7279a17e2c5b77b86bcbc49239
#
_cell.length_a   1.000
_cell.length_b   1.000
_cell.length_c   1.000
_cell.angle_alpha   90.00
_cell.angle_beta   90.00
_cell.angle_gamma   90.00
#
_symmetry.space_group_name_H-M   'P 1'
#
loop_
_entity.id
_entity.type
_entity.pdbx_description
1 polymer ?
#
loop_
_entity_poly.entity_id
_entity_poly.type
_entity_poly.pdbx_seq_one_letter_code
_entity_poly.pdbx_strand_id
1 'polypeptide(L)'
;MVRNSYHAIFVFKIMIRKATKNDLQFIYDLYMHPQVNPFLLYEPMNMEDFKPIFNKLLENEIKYVFMDEMKTPVGMFKLFPWTYRASHIAYLGGLAIHPSYAGKGFGLKMMQEIIDLANQEGYKRIELSVATENLGAIKLYKKVGFEEEGIMRKYTYLKSEGRFLDELLMSYIKMEE
;
A
#
# COMPACT_ATOMS: atom_id res chain seq x y z
N MET A 1 -18.98 -38.40 -28.35
CA MET A 1 -18.65 -36.96 -28.41
C MET A 1 -18.27 -36.48 -27.01
N VAL A 2 -16.98 -36.42 -26.72
CA VAL A 2 -16.48 -36.00 -25.42
C VAL A 2 -16.18 -34.50 -25.50
N ARG A 3 -16.93 -33.67 -24.79
CA ARG A 3 -16.67 -32.24 -24.67
C ARG A 3 -15.49 -32.06 -23.70
N ASN A 4 -14.33 -31.75 -24.24
CA ASN A 4 -13.21 -31.27 -23.50
C ASN A 4 -13.49 -29.85 -22.99
N SER A 5 -13.82 -29.73 -21.70
CA SER A 5 -13.89 -28.44 -21.00
C SER A 5 -12.45 -28.03 -20.65
N TYR A 6 -11.84 -27.22 -21.48
CA TYR A 6 -10.61 -26.53 -21.09
C TYR A 6 -10.96 -25.52 -20.01
N HIS A 7 -10.74 -25.89 -18.76
CA HIS A 7 -10.63 -24.91 -17.67
C HIS A 7 -9.37 -24.09 -17.93
N ALA A 8 -9.53 -22.89 -18.42
CA ALA A 8 -8.46 -21.92 -18.44
C ALA A 8 -8.05 -21.65 -16.99
N ILE A 9 -6.95 -22.25 -16.55
CA ILE A 9 -6.31 -21.90 -15.29
C ILE A 9 -5.79 -20.50 -15.50
N PHE A 10 -6.52 -19.48 -15.00
CA PHE A 10 -6.01 -18.14 -14.87
C PHE A 10 -4.89 -18.19 -13.82
N VAL A 11 -3.66 -18.35 -14.28
CA VAL A 11 -2.48 -18.12 -13.45
C VAL A 11 -2.47 -16.63 -13.17
N PHE A 12 -2.98 -16.23 -12.01
CA PHE A 12 -2.83 -14.85 -11.52
C PHE A 12 -1.34 -14.58 -11.41
N LYS A 13 -0.84 -13.77 -12.34
CA LYS A 13 0.58 -13.36 -12.33
C LYS A 13 0.74 -12.42 -11.14
N ILE A 14 1.38 -12.90 -10.08
CA ILE A 14 1.69 -12.10 -8.90
C ILE A 14 2.49 -10.87 -9.34
N MET A 15 1.93 -9.69 -9.10
CA MET A 15 2.54 -8.40 -9.46
C MET A 15 3.22 -7.72 -8.25
N ILE A 16 3.14 -8.32 -7.07
CA ILE A 16 3.76 -7.85 -5.84
C ILE A 16 5.06 -8.64 -5.57
N ARG A 17 6.10 -7.95 -5.15
CA ARG A 17 7.32 -8.54 -4.58
C ARG A 17 7.88 -7.66 -3.46
N LYS A 18 8.68 -8.25 -2.59
CA LYS A 18 9.48 -7.46 -1.63
C LYS A 18 10.44 -6.53 -2.37
N ALA A 19 10.64 -5.35 -1.79
CA ALA A 19 11.61 -4.39 -2.31
C ALA A 19 13.04 -4.91 -2.13
N THR A 20 13.92 -4.52 -3.02
CA THR A 20 15.34 -4.82 -3.01
C THR A 20 16.16 -3.52 -3.08
N LYS A 21 17.46 -3.61 -2.91
CA LYS A 21 18.36 -2.44 -3.05
C LYS A 21 18.24 -1.75 -4.41
N ASN A 22 17.86 -2.48 -5.45
CA ASN A 22 17.69 -1.92 -6.80
C ASN A 22 16.45 -1.01 -6.92
N ASP A 23 15.54 -1.05 -5.96
CA ASP A 23 14.31 -0.25 -5.98
C ASP A 23 14.48 1.12 -5.31
N LEU A 24 15.68 1.44 -4.81
CA LEU A 24 15.94 2.68 -4.07
C LEU A 24 15.47 3.91 -4.84
N GLN A 25 15.89 4.05 -6.11
CA GLN A 25 15.56 5.22 -6.92
C GLN A 25 14.05 5.35 -7.13
N PHE A 26 13.38 4.28 -7.56
CA PHE A 26 11.94 4.26 -7.77
C PHE A 26 11.15 4.61 -6.50
N ILE A 27 11.53 4.02 -5.36
CA ILE A 27 10.83 4.24 -4.09
C ILE A 27 11.08 5.66 -3.59
N TYR A 28 12.32 6.19 -3.73
CA TYR A 28 12.64 7.58 -3.40
C TYR A 28 11.81 8.56 -4.23
N ASP A 29 11.83 8.39 -5.57
CA ASP A 29 11.12 9.28 -6.48
C ASP A 29 9.61 9.31 -6.17
N LEU A 30 9.06 8.16 -5.78
CA LEU A 30 7.64 8.07 -5.45
C LEU A 30 7.32 8.70 -4.08
N TYR A 31 8.19 8.53 -3.07
CA TYR A 31 8.04 9.21 -1.77
C TYR A 31 8.17 10.73 -1.89
N MET A 32 9.07 11.21 -2.75
CA MET A 32 9.36 12.64 -2.91
C MET A 32 8.52 13.31 -4.01
N HIS A 33 7.66 12.56 -4.70
CA HIS A 33 6.83 13.09 -5.77
C HIS A 33 5.82 14.12 -5.23
N PRO A 34 5.74 15.35 -5.77
CA PRO A 34 4.90 16.42 -5.22
C PRO A 34 3.40 16.09 -5.10
N GLN A 35 2.88 15.25 -5.98
CA GLN A 35 1.47 14.82 -5.95
C GLN A 35 1.21 13.66 -4.97
N VAL A 36 2.24 13.00 -4.46
CA VAL A 36 2.15 11.79 -3.63
C VAL A 36 2.61 12.07 -2.21
N ASN A 37 3.72 12.81 -2.07
CA ASN A 37 4.38 13.10 -0.80
C ASN A 37 3.43 13.64 0.29
N PRO A 38 2.50 14.58 0.02
CA PRO A 38 1.62 15.12 1.06
C PRO A 38 0.74 14.08 1.77
N PHE A 39 0.57 12.89 1.18
CA PHE A 39 -0.21 11.78 1.74
C PHE A 39 0.67 10.64 2.27
N LEU A 40 1.98 10.83 2.33
CA LEU A 40 2.92 9.84 2.83
C LEU A 40 3.61 10.32 4.12
N LEU A 41 4.28 9.40 4.80
CA LEU A 41 4.82 9.62 6.14
C LEU A 41 6.01 10.59 6.20
N TYR A 42 6.81 10.66 5.14
CA TYR A 42 8.12 11.35 5.18
C TYR A 42 8.03 12.74 4.58
N GLU A 43 8.56 13.73 5.30
CA GLU A 43 8.81 15.06 4.73
C GLU A 43 9.75 14.96 3.52
N PRO A 44 9.66 15.90 2.55
CA PRO A 44 10.60 15.96 1.44
C PRO A 44 12.04 16.04 1.93
N MET A 45 12.91 15.18 1.41
CA MET A 45 14.32 15.11 1.76
C MET A 45 15.18 14.70 0.57
N ASN A 46 16.49 14.91 0.63
CA ASN A 46 17.39 14.43 -0.40
C ASN A 46 17.62 12.90 -0.33
N MET A 47 18.23 12.34 -1.38
CA MET A 47 18.49 10.91 -1.48
C MET A 47 19.40 10.39 -0.36
N GLU A 48 20.38 11.19 0.10
CA GLU A 48 21.33 10.75 1.12
C GLU A 48 20.66 10.55 2.47
N ASP A 49 19.76 11.45 2.84
CA ASP A 49 18.98 11.37 4.06
C ASP A 49 17.94 10.24 3.98
N PHE A 50 17.45 9.91 2.78
CA PHE A 50 16.49 8.83 2.58
C PHE A 50 17.12 7.42 2.63
N LYS A 51 18.37 7.25 2.19
CA LYS A 51 19.04 5.95 2.15
C LYS A 51 19.01 5.17 3.47
N PRO A 52 19.30 5.77 4.64
CA PRO A 52 19.20 5.06 5.93
C PRO A 52 17.79 4.57 6.23
N ILE A 53 16.77 5.38 5.91
CA ILE A 53 15.37 5.03 6.08
C ILE A 53 15.03 3.83 5.19
N PHE A 54 15.44 3.88 3.92
CA PHE A 54 15.21 2.80 2.97
C PHE A 54 15.87 1.50 3.40
N ASN A 55 17.13 1.53 3.85
CA ASN A 55 17.83 0.35 4.34
C ASN A 55 17.09 -0.30 5.51
N LYS A 56 16.59 0.50 6.45
CA LYS A 56 15.78 0.00 7.57
C LYS A 56 14.46 -0.64 7.11
N LEU A 57 13.83 -0.10 6.06
CA LEU A 57 12.63 -0.70 5.47
C LEU A 57 12.93 -2.07 4.84
N LEU A 58 14.12 -2.25 4.24
CA LEU A 58 14.56 -3.53 3.68
C LEU A 58 14.91 -4.54 4.80
N GLU A 59 15.65 -4.10 5.81
CA GLU A 59 16.02 -4.95 6.95
C GLU A 59 14.80 -5.52 7.69
N ASN A 60 13.75 -4.72 7.82
CA ASN A 60 12.49 -5.15 8.43
C ASN A 60 11.59 -5.96 7.47
N GLU A 61 11.96 -6.12 6.21
CA GLU A 61 11.22 -6.84 5.17
C GLU A 61 9.75 -6.41 4.98
N ILE A 62 9.43 -5.17 5.33
CA ILE A 62 8.05 -4.64 5.30
C ILE A 62 7.70 -3.87 4.04
N LYS A 63 8.68 -3.57 3.17
CA LYS A 63 8.49 -2.77 1.95
C LYS A 63 8.28 -3.66 0.74
N TYR A 64 7.27 -3.32 -0.05
CA TYR A 64 6.89 -4.04 -1.26
C TYR A 64 6.83 -3.12 -2.46
N VAL A 65 7.05 -3.69 -3.63
CA VAL A 65 6.90 -3.06 -4.94
C VAL A 65 5.78 -3.77 -5.70
N PHE A 66 4.90 -2.99 -6.29
CA PHE A 66 3.87 -3.45 -7.21
C PHE A 66 4.31 -3.15 -8.64
N MET A 67 4.21 -4.15 -9.52
CA MET A 67 4.70 -4.11 -10.89
C MET A 67 3.54 -4.22 -11.88
N ASP A 68 3.75 -3.76 -13.11
CA ASP A 68 2.87 -4.08 -14.23
C ASP A 68 3.17 -5.46 -14.84
N GLU A 69 2.46 -5.82 -15.89
CA GLU A 69 2.61 -7.10 -16.59
C GLU A 69 3.98 -7.27 -17.26
N MET A 70 4.68 -6.15 -17.54
CA MET A 70 6.04 -6.11 -18.08
C MET A 70 7.11 -6.15 -16.99
N LYS A 71 6.74 -6.32 -15.72
CA LYS A 71 7.60 -6.27 -14.54
C LYS A 71 8.24 -4.91 -14.27
N THR A 72 7.61 -3.84 -14.75
CA THR A 72 8.02 -2.47 -14.43
C THR A 72 7.41 -2.05 -13.10
N PRO A 73 8.19 -1.49 -12.15
CA PRO A 73 7.64 -0.93 -10.91
C PRO A 73 6.67 0.21 -11.20
N VAL A 74 5.45 0.11 -10.69
CA VAL A 74 4.39 1.11 -10.88
C VAL A 74 3.79 1.62 -9.58
N GLY A 75 4.06 0.93 -8.48
CA GLY A 75 3.57 1.31 -7.16
C GLY A 75 4.38 0.70 -6.03
N MET A 76 4.07 1.12 -4.82
CA MET A 76 4.71 0.65 -3.59
C MET A 76 3.74 0.64 -2.41
N PHE A 77 4.05 -0.15 -1.40
CA PHE A 77 3.38 -0.13 -0.10
C PHE A 77 4.28 -0.71 1.00
N LYS A 78 3.84 -0.56 2.24
CA LYS A 78 4.36 -1.29 3.41
C LYS A 78 3.24 -2.17 3.97
N LEU A 79 3.59 -3.38 4.35
CA LEU A 79 2.70 -4.27 5.07
C LEU A 79 3.49 -4.88 6.22
N PHE A 80 3.00 -4.72 7.46
CA PHE A 80 3.67 -5.24 8.64
C PHE A 80 2.69 -5.62 9.72
N PRO A 81 2.99 -6.68 10.48
CA PRO A 81 2.09 -7.17 11.52
C PRO A 81 2.12 -6.28 12.75
N TRP A 82 1.01 -6.23 13.46
CA TRP A 82 1.01 -5.91 14.88
C TRP A 82 1.58 -7.08 15.69
N THR A 83 1.86 -6.86 16.95
CA THR A 83 2.49 -7.85 17.82
C THR A 83 1.51 -8.42 18.87
N TYR A 84 1.89 -9.53 19.48
CA TYR A 84 1.17 -10.16 20.59
C TYR A 84 -0.29 -10.50 20.25
N ARG A 85 -1.26 -10.02 21.05
CA ARG A 85 -2.69 -10.30 20.85
C ARG A 85 -3.26 -9.71 19.56
N ALA A 86 -2.57 -8.74 18.98
CA ALA A 86 -2.94 -8.11 17.72
C ALA A 86 -2.20 -8.72 16.50
N SER A 87 -1.46 -9.82 16.65
CA SER A 87 -0.65 -10.42 15.58
C SER A 87 -1.44 -10.92 14.37
N HIS A 88 -2.75 -11.02 14.48
CA HIS A 88 -3.67 -11.31 13.38
C HIS A 88 -3.99 -10.08 12.51
N ILE A 89 -3.47 -8.90 12.86
CA ILE A 89 -3.68 -7.64 12.15
C ILE A 89 -2.42 -7.27 11.38
N ALA A 90 -2.58 -6.94 10.10
CA ALA A 90 -1.55 -6.28 9.30
C ALA A 90 -1.86 -4.79 9.13
N TYR A 91 -0.87 -3.93 9.31
CA TYR A 91 -0.99 -2.51 8.99
C TYR A 91 -0.44 -2.23 7.59
N LEU A 92 -1.28 -1.63 6.75
CA LEU A 92 -0.97 -1.20 5.40
C LEU A 92 -0.64 0.29 5.39
N GLY A 93 0.59 0.63 5.03
CA GLY A 93 1.02 2.02 4.99
C GLY A 93 1.91 2.35 3.80
N GLY A 94 2.16 3.65 3.57
CA GLY A 94 3.03 4.11 2.49
C GLY A 94 2.64 3.59 1.12
N LEU A 95 1.34 3.48 0.86
CA LEU A 95 0.76 3.00 -0.38
C LEU A 95 0.71 4.13 -1.39
N ALA A 96 1.30 3.90 -2.55
CA ALA A 96 1.27 4.85 -3.66
C ALA A 96 1.39 4.14 -5.02
N ILE A 97 0.70 4.68 -6.01
CA ILE A 97 0.90 4.39 -7.43
C ILE A 97 1.61 5.60 -8.06
N HIS A 98 2.59 5.35 -8.90
CA HIS A 98 3.28 6.40 -9.63
C HIS A 98 2.28 7.19 -10.49
N PRO A 99 2.28 8.54 -10.46
CA PRO A 99 1.27 9.37 -11.13
C PRO A 99 1.06 9.09 -12.62
N SER A 100 2.12 8.68 -13.34
CA SER A 100 2.01 8.26 -14.75
C SER A 100 1.07 7.07 -14.98
N TYR A 101 0.74 6.32 -13.94
CA TYR A 101 -0.17 5.17 -13.95
C TYR A 101 -1.51 5.45 -13.27
N ALA A 102 -1.73 6.68 -12.80
CA ALA A 102 -2.99 7.08 -12.18
C ALA A 102 -4.17 6.93 -13.16
N GLY A 103 -5.36 6.59 -12.64
CA GLY A 103 -6.57 6.45 -13.45
C GLY A 103 -6.64 5.20 -14.35
N LYS A 104 -5.58 4.38 -14.40
CA LYS A 104 -5.49 3.18 -15.26
C LYS A 104 -5.89 1.87 -14.55
N GLY A 105 -6.48 1.96 -13.35
CA GLY A 105 -6.92 0.79 -12.59
C GLY A 105 -5.85 0.08 -11.76
N PHE A 106 -4.58 0.53 -11.81
CA PHE A 106 -3.47 -0.09 -11.06
C PHE A 106 -3.68 -0.05 -9.54
N GLY A 107 -4.25 1.04 -9.00
CA GLY A 107 -4.56 1.11 -7.57
C GLY A 107 -5.54 0.03 -7.12
N LEU A 108 -6.58 -0.25 -7.91
CA LEU A 108 -7.53 -1.30 -7.61
C LEU A 108 -6.88 -2.69 -7.65
N LYS A 109 -6.10 -2.97 -8.70
CA LYS A 109 -5.35 -4.24 -8.82
C LYS A 109 -4.39 -4.42 -7.65
N MET A 110 -3.62 -3.39 -7.30
CA MET A 110 -2.68 -3.45 -6.18
C MET A 110 -3.39 -3.76 -4.86
N MET A 111 -4.53 -3.11 -4.58
CA MET A 111 -5.29 -3.36 -3.35
C MET A 111 -5.84 -4.79 -3.30
N GLN A 112 -6.33 -5.32 -4.40
CA GLN A 112 -6.79 -6.72 -4.47
C GLN A 112 -5.67 -7.70 -4.16
N GLU A 113 -4.50 -7.53 -4.77
CA GLU A 113 -3.34 -8.39 -4.51
C GLU A 113 -2.79 -8.24 -3.08
N ILE A 114 -2.87 -7.04 -2.48
CA ILE A 114 -2.50 -6.83 -1.07
C ILE A 114 -3.43 -7.62 -0.15
N ILE A 115 -4.74 -7.59 -0.40
CA ILE A 115 -5.73 -8.36 0.37
C ILE A 115 -5.45 -9.85 0.24
N ASP A 116 -5.18 -10.34 -0.98
CA ASP A 116 -4.87 -11.74 -1.23
C ASP A 116 -3.58 -12.16 -0.52
N LEU A 117 -2.52 -11.33 -0.60
CA LEU A 117 -1.26 -11.56 0.10
C LEU A 117 -1.48 -11.63 1.62
N ALA A 118 -2.17 -10.67 2.20
CA ALA A 118 -2.46 -10.64 3.64
C ALA A 118 -3.27 -11.87 4.09
N ASN A 119 -4.25 -12.29 3.28
CA ASN A 119 -5.04 -13.49 3.55
C ASN A 119 -4.19 -14.77 3.48
N GLN A 120 -3.26 -14.87 2.53
CA GLN A 120 -2.32 -15.99 2.39
C GLN A 120 -1.33 -16.06 3.56
N GLU A 121 -0.89 -14.90 4.06
CA GLU A 121 -0.04 -14.79 5.25
C GLU A 121 -0.80 -15.02 6.58
N GLY A 122 -2.13 -15.25 6.51
CA GLY A 122 -2.96 -15.63 7.66
C GLY A 122 -3.53 -14.45 8.45
N TYR A 123 -3.37 -13.21 7.97
CA TYR A 123 -3.99 -12.05 8.62
C TYR A 123 -5.52 -12.10 8.50
N LYS A 124 -6.20 -11.72 9.57
CA LYS A 124 -7.67 -11.67 9.66
C LYS A 124 -8.22 -10.27 9.47
N ARG A 125 -7.34 -9.28 9.64
CA ARG A 125 -7.67 -7.85 9.57
C ARG A 125 -6.52 -7.09 8.92
N ILE A 126 -6.85 -6.15 8.05
CA ILE A 126 -5.91 -5.18 7.48
C ILE A 126 -6.36 -3.80 7.93
N GLU A 127 -5.47 -3.02 8.52
CA GLU A 127 -5.72 -1.64 8.93
C GLU A 127 -4.90 -0.67 8.09
N LEU A 128 -5.45 0.49 7.85
CA LEU A 128 -4.74 1.65 7.29
C LEU A 128 -5.28 2.94 7.86
N SER A 129 -4.49 3.99 7.79
CA SER A 129 -4.98 5.36 7.96
C SER A 129 -4.78 6.16 6.67
N VAL A 130 -5.69 7.10 6.42
CA VAL A 130 -5.68 7.93 5.23
C VAL A 130 -6.13 9.35 5.57
N ALA A 131 -5.41 10.37 5.07
CA ALA A 131 -5.82 11.75 5.25
C ALA A 131 -7.27 11.96 4.77
N THR A 132 -8.10 12.60 5.59
CA THR A 132 -9.52 12.83 5.28
C THR A 132 -9.73 13.62 3.99
N GLU A 133 -8.72 14.36 3.56
CA GLU A 133 -8.67 15.11 2.30
C GLU A 133 -8.42 14.22 1.07
N ASN A 134 -7.86 13.01 1.27
CA ASN A 134 -7.53 12.09 0.16
C ASN A 134 -8.76 11.27 -0.27
N LEU A 135 -9.76 11.97 -0.81
CA LEU A 135 -11.04 11.38 -1.20
C LEU A 135 -10.89 10.26 -2.25
N GLY A 136 -9.85 10.37 -3.09
CA GLY A 136 -9.57 9.35 -4.11
C GLY A 136 -9.14 8.01 -3.49
N ALA A 137 -8.26 8.04 -2.51
CA ALA A 137 -7.82 6.86 -1.79
C ALA A 137 -8.95 6.26 -0.94
N ILE A 138 -9.71 7.10 -0.21
CA ILE A 138 -10.86 6.64 0.58
C ILE A 138 -11.87 5.89 -0.31
N LYS A 139 -12.17 6.43 -1.49
CA LYS A 139 -13.08 5.79 -2.46
C LYS A 139 -12.55 4.45 -2.95
N LEU A 140 -11.24 4.36 -3.18
CA LEU A 140 -10.57 3.13 -3.57
C LEU A 140 -10.67 2.07 -2.47
N TYR A 141 -10.37 2.43 -1.22
CA TYR A 141 -10.41 1.50 -0.07
C TYR A 141 -11.83 0.98 0.18
N LYS A 142 -12.84 1.84 0.16
CA LYS A 142 -14.25 1.42 0.24
C LYS A 142 -14.63 0.44 -0.87
N LYS A 143 -14.15 0.68 -2.09
CA LYS A 143 -14.45 -0.18 -3.25
C LYS A 143 -13.92 -1.62 -3.09
N VAL A 144 -12.86 -1.82 -2.32
CA VAL A 144 -12.29 -3.14 -2.05
C VAL A 144 -12.70 -3.71 -0.68
N GLY A 145 -13.68 -3.08 -0.01
CA GLY A 145 -14.30 -3.61 1.20
C GLY A 145 -13.72 -3.10 2.51
N PHE A 146 -12.92 -2.03 2.50
CA PHE A 146 -12.55 -1.37 3.75
C PHE A 146 -13.71 -0.53 4.28
N GLU A 147 -13.90 -0.59 5.59
CA GLU A 147 -14.89 0.18 6.33
C GLU A 147 -14.21 1.23 7.22
N GLU A 148 -14.94 2.31 7.53
CA GLU A 148 -14.46 3.39 8.38
C GLU A 148 -14.58 2.98 9.85
N GLU A 149 -13.50 3.19 10.62
CA GLU A 149 -13.47 2.94 12.08
C GLU A 149 -13.62 4.23 12.90
N GLY A 150 -13.07 5.33 12.39
CA GLY A 150 -13.12 6.63 13.06
C GLY A 150 -12.07 7.62 12.62
N ILE A 151 -12.21 8.87 13.03
CA ILE A 151 -11.32 9.96 12.68
C ILE A 151 -10.30 10.20 13.80
N MET A 152 -9.04 10.16 13.46
CA MET A 152 -7.91 10.55 14.32
C MET A 152 -7.58 12.03 14.05
N ARG A 153 -8.01 12.90 14.96
CA ARG A 153 -7.86 14.35 14.80
C ARG A 153 -6.41 14.78 15.00
N LYS A 154 -5.90 15.69 14.12
CA LYS A 154 -4.52 16.23 14.16
C LYS A 154 -3.45 15.14 14.23
N TYR A 155 -3.65 14.07 13.49
CA TYR A 155 -2.82 12.87 13.58
C TYR A 155 -1.46 13.05 12.90
N THR A 156 -1.43 13.66 11.72
CA THR A 156 -0.22 13.95 10.97
C THR A 156 0.04 15.45 10.94
N TYR A 157 1.29 15.87 11.16
CA TYR A 157 1.72 17.27 11.05
C TYR A 157 2.60 17.44 9.82
N LEU A 158 2.13 18.19 8.84
CA LEU A 158 2.88 18.57 7.65
C LEU A 158 3.73 19.82 7.98
N LYS A 159 5.02 19.62 8.28
CA LYS A 159 5.93 20.71 8.65
C LYS A 159 6.09 21.71 7.51
N SER A 160 6.19 21.23 6.27
CA SER A 160 6.32 22.04 5.06
C SER A 160 5.15 23.02 4.85
N GLU A 161 3.96 22.67 5.35
CA GLU A 161 2.74 23.46 5.22
C GLU A 161 2.29 24.10 6.54
N GLY A 162 2.92 23.77 7.66
CA GLY A 162 2.59 24.30 8.98
C GLY A 162 1.19 23.92 9.48
N ARG A 163 0.63 22.80 9.03
CA ARG A 163 -0.73 22.35 9.36
C ARG A 163 -0.84 20.89 9.76
N PHE A 164 -1.88 20.58 10.51
CA PHE A 164 -2.24 19.21 10.84
C PHE A 164 -3.21 18.62 9.82
N LEU A 165 -3.09 17.31 9.60
CA LEU A 165 -4.10 16.50 8.91
C LEU A 165 -4.85 15.63 9.91
N ASP A 166 -6.15 15.52 9.72
CA ASP A 166 -6.94 14.47 10.31
C ASP A 166 -6.85 13.23 9.43
N GLU A 167 -6.77 12.06 10.05
CA GLU A 167 -6.75 10.79 9.31
C GLU A 167 -7.97 9.94 9.66
N LEU A 168 -8.51 9.31 8.64
CA LEU A 168 -9.56 8.30 8.76
C LEU A 168 -8.90 6.94 8.94
N LEU A 169 -9.14 6.29 10.07
CA LEU A 169 -8.78 4.90 10.27
C LEU A 169 -9.78 4.02 9.53
N MET A 170 -9.29 3.10 8.72
CA MET A 170 -10.11 2.15 7.98
C MET A 170 -9.60 0.73 8.16
N SER A 171 -10.48 -0.24 8.07
CA SER A 171 -10.11 -1.66 8.15
C SER A 171 -10.84 -2.53 7.13
N TYR A 172 -10.16 -3.58 6.72
CA TYR A 172 -10.73 -4.72 6.00
C TYR A 172 -10.70 -5.94 6.93
N ILE A 173 -11.83 -6.61 7.10
CA ILE A 173 -11.94 -7.82 7.89
C ILE A 173 -12.24 -8.99 6.97
N LYS A 174 -11.39 -10.03 7.05
CA LYS A 174 -11.63 -11.26 6.30
C LYS A 174 -12.90 -11.92 6.81
N MET A 175 -13.89 -12.12 5.94
CA MET A 175 -15.07 -12.91 6.26
C MET A 175 -14.63 -14.36 6.53
N GLU A 176 -15.03 -14.90 7.67
CA GLU A 176 -14.88 -16.34 7.94
C GLU A 176 -15.96 -17.09 7.16
N GLU A 177 -15.55 -18.12 6.42
CA GLU A 177 -16.45 -19.06 5.77
C GLU A 177 -17.06 -20.04 6.78
#